data_20dc390ea4a4f3c6a9023d4e0a2f7f3d
#
_entry.id   20dc390ea4a4f3c6a9023d4e0a2f7f3d
#
_cell.length_a   1.000
_cell.length_b   1.000
_cell.length_c   1.000
_cell.angle_alpha   90.00
_cell.angle_beta   90.00
_cell.angle_gamma   90.00
#
_symmetry.space_group_name_H-M   'P 1'
#
loop_
_entity.id
_entity.type
_entity.pdbx_description
1 polymer ?
#
loop_
_entity_poly.entity_id
_entity_poly.type
_entity_poly.pdbx_seq_one_letter_code
_entity_poly.pdbx_strand_id
1 'polypeptide(L)'
;MRKARLTFLGTGTSQGVPIIGCKCDVCTSPDTRDKRFRSSVFVEYEGLGILVDAGPDFRMQMLAQDLCHLDAILLTHNHKDHTGGLDDVRSLNYIDKRAAEIYCERNVLDDLIKEYPYVFAFPKYPGAPEWHLHVIDENPFLVYPNAKDMELVWVHDVGYHYKTPDGRLIPTGRKLEDIIDKADPASMAASTGGVEIIPIRGLHDRLPVLGFRFGDIAYITDMSFIPESEFEKLKGLRHVTLNTVGYKKHHSHFSLDEALSLADRIGAEHTWLTHLSHSFPRHGQFAKDLEDLCRKRHIHSIVSPAYDGLTIE
;
A
#
# COMPACT_ATOMS: atom_id res chain seq x y z
N MET A 1 19.26 2.83 -12.57
CA MET A 1 17.86 2.67 -12.14
C MET A 1 17.53 3.82 -11.20
N ARG A 2 16.31 4.29 -11.22
CA ARG A 2 15.82 5.34 -10.32
C ARG A 2 15.66 4.74 -8.92
N LYS A 3 16.18 5.43 -7.89
CA LYS A 3 16.16 4.92 -6.52
C LYS A 3 14.82 5.23 -5.87
N ALA A 4 14.19 4.22 -5.30
CA ALA A 4 13.06 4.37 -4.40
C ALA A 4 13.53 4.18 -2.94
N ARG A 5 12.80 4.80 -2.01
CA ARG A 5 12.95 4.60 -0.57
C ARG A 5 11.61 4.12 -0.03
N LEU A 6 11.60 2.99 0.66
CA LEU A 6 10.38 2.39 1.18
C LEU A 6 10.44 2.30 2.70
N THR A 7 9.43 2.83 3.39
CA THR A 7 9.23 2.72 4.84
C THR A 7 8.05 1.80 5.13
N PHE A 8 8.28 0.76 5.92
CA PHE A 8 7.23 -0.13 6.39
C PHE A 8 6.40 0.55 7.47
N LEU A 9 5.13 0.84 7.19
CA LEU A 9 4.21 1.44 8.16
C LEU A 9 3.51 0.38 9.01
N GLY A 10 3.33 -0.81 8.45
CA GLY A 10 2.78 -1.97 9.11
C GLY A 10 3.25 -3.25 8.46
N THR A 11 3.58 -4.24 9.27
CA THR A 11 4.17 -5.51 8.84
C THR A 11 3.43 -6.74 9.36
N GLY A 12 2.29 -6.53 10.04
CA GLY A 12 1.44 -7.58 10.60
C GLY A 12 0.34 -8.04 9.65
N THR A 13 -0.29 -9.14 10.02
CA THR A 13 -1.46 -9.70 9.35
C THR A 13 -2.71 -8.84 9.58
N SER A 14 -3.86 -9.26 9.03
CA SER A 14 -5.17 -8.60 9.18
C SER A 14 -5.59 -8.33 10.64
N GLN A 15 -5.03 -9.04 11.61
CA GLN A 15 -5.29 -8.83 13.04
C GLN A 15 -4.25 -7.93 13.73
N GLY A 16 -3.15 -7.63 13.06
CA GLY A 16 -1.98 -6.99 13.66
C GLY A 16 -1.31 -7.88 14.73
N VAL A 17 -0.26 -7.37 15.35
CA VAL A 17 0.42 -8.00 16.50
C VAL A 17 0.70 -6.91 17.53
N PRO A 18 0.27 -7.07 18.79
CA PRO A 18 -0.40 -8.22 19.42
C PRO A 18 -1.84 -8.40 18.96
N ILE A 19 -2.28 -9.66 18.91
CA ILE A 19 -3.68 -9.99 18.70
C ILE A 19 -4.46 -9.73 19.99
N ILE A 20 -5.66 -9.18 19.88
CA ILE A 20 -6.52 -8.86 21.02
C ILE A 20 -6.73 -10.12 21.90
N GLY A 21 -6.37 -10.01 23.17
CA GLY A 21 -6.51 -11.07 24.16
C GLY A 21 -5.42 -12.16 24.13
N CYS A 22 -4.53 -12.15 23.14
CA CYS A 22 -3.43 -13.13 23.07
C CYS A 22 -2.34 -12.83 24.12
N LYS A 23 -1.83 -13.90 24.76
CA LYS A 23 -0.79 -13.83 25.81
C LYS A 23 0.47 -14.62 25.45
N CYS A 24 0.66 -14.98 24.16
CA CYS A 24 1.86 -15.65 23.73
C CYS A 24 3.10 -14.75 23.84
N ASP A 25 4.29 -15.35 23.73
CA ASP A 25 5.57 -14.68 23.88
C ASP A 25 5.76 -13.48 22.94
N VAL A 26 5.26 -13.58 21.71
CA VAL A 26 5.34 -12.49 20.71
C VAL A 26 4.37 -11.36 21.05
N CYS A 27 3.12 -11.68 21.37
CA CYS A 27 2.10 -10.67 21.70
C CYS A 27 2.42 -9.91 23.01
N THR A 28 3.15 -10.53 23.94
CA THR A 28 3.58 -9.92 25.21
C THR A 28 5.03 -9.40 25.18
N SER A 29 5.72 -9.53 24.05
CA SER A 29 7.12 -9.08 23.90
C SER A 29 7.27 -7.58 24.22
N PRO A 30 8.32 -7.16 24.92
CA PRO A 30 8.68 -5.76 25.09
C PRO A 30 9.38 -5.15 23.86
N ASP A 31 9.85 -5.98 22.92
CA ASP A 31 10.52 -5.53 21.71
C ASP A 31 9.48 -4.84 20.79
N THR A 32 9.74 -3.59 20.42
CA THR A 32 8.85 -2.82 19.54
C THR A 32 8.73 -3.43 18.15
N ARG A 33 9.72 -4.19 17.69
CA ARG A 33 9.69 -4.89 16.40
C ARG A 33 8.71 -6.07 16.37
N ASP A 34 8.23 -6.50 17.55
CA ASP A 34 7.15 -7.48 17.68
C ASP A 34 5.76 -6.82 17.76
N LYS A 35 5.68 -5.47 17.69
CA LYS A 35 4.43 -4.73 17.59
C LYS A 35 4.24 -4.35 16.13
N ARG A 36 3.17 -4.86 15.52
CA ARG A 36 2.98 -4.77 14.08
C ARG A 36 1.58 -4.26 13.76
N PHE A 37 1.49 -3.10 13.16
CA PHE A 37 0.28 -2.64 12.50
C PHE A 37 -0.03 -3.53 11.28
N ARG A 38 -1.25 -3.44 10.74
CA ARG A 38 -1.65 -4.12 9.52
C ARG A 38 -0.83 -3.62 8.34
N SER A 39 -0.62 -4.50 7.35
CA SER A 39 0.30 -4.28 6.24
C SER A 39 0.03 -2.96 5.50
N SER A 40 1.05 -2.12 5.43
CA SER A 40 1.08 -0.88 4.63
C SER A 40 2.52 -0.40 4.49
N VAL A 41 2.84 0.30 3.41
CA VAL A 41 4.13 0.94 3.18
C VAL A 41 3.98 2.34 2.62
N PHE A 42 4.94 3.21 2.96
CA PHE A 42 5.10 4.51 2.33
C PHE A 42 6.34 4.48 1.44
N VAL A 43 6.23 4.94 0.21
CA VAL A 43 7.30 4.93 -0.78
C VAL A 43 7.57 6.35 -1.26
N GLU A 44 8.80 6.81 -1.05
CA GLU A 44 9.32 8.01 -1.68
C GLU A 44 9.97 7.60 -3.01
N TYR A 45 9.37 8.00 -4.12
CA TYR A 45 9.84 7.62 -5.45
C TYR A 45 9.73 8.79 -6.43
N GLU A 46 10.87 9.18 -7.02
CA GLU A 46 10.94 10.30 -7.97
C GLU A 46 10.39 11.63 -7.43
N GLY A 47 10.49 11.84 -6.12
CA GLY A 47 9.97 13.03 -5.45
C GLY A 47 8.50 12.96 -5.05
N LEU A 48 7.82 11.84 -5.32
CA LEU A 48 6.45 11.58 -4.89
C LEU A 48 6.41 10.79 -3.58
N GLY A 49 5.45 11.10 -2.72
CA GLY A 49 5.08 10.33 -1.54
C GLY A 49 3.87 9.44 -1.85
N ILE A 50 4.09 8.13 -1.95
CA ILE A 50 3.08 7.15 -2.36
C ILE A 50 2.81 6.20 -1.20
N LEU A 51 1.55 6.10 -0.78
CA LEU A 51 1.10 5.10 0.19
C LEU A 51 0.59 3.85 -0.54
N VAL A 52 0.93 2.67 -0.04
CA VAL A 52 0.28 1.42 -0.44
C VAL A 52 -0.55 0.90 0.72
N ASP A 53 -1.85 0.82 0.50
CA ASP A 53 -2.90 0.45 1.44
C ASP A 53 -3.10 1.40 2.63
N ALA A 54 -4.36 1.68 2.94
CA ALA A 54 -4.81 2.51 4.05
C ALA A 54 -5.76 1.72 4.96
N GLY A 55 -5.21 0.77 5.71
CA GLY A 55 -5.93 -0.07 6.65
C GLY A 55 -6.40 0.67 7.91
N PRO A 56 -7.04 0.00 8.87
CA PRO A 56 -7.58 0.62 10.09
C PRO A 56 -6.52 1.31 10.97
N ASP A 57 -5.24 0.97 10.78
CA ASP A 57 -4.12 1.56 11.51
C ASP A 57 -3.55 2.82 10.80
N PHE A 58 -4.09 3.21 9.64
CA PHE A 58 -3.61 4.33 8.82
C PHE A 58 -3.27 5.58 9.62
N ARG A 59 -4.20 6.04 10.48
CA ARG A 59 -3.97 7.22 11.31
C ARG A 59 -2.74 7.07 12.21
N MET A 60 -2.59 5.93 12.87
CA MET A 60 -1.44 5.69 13.76
C MET A 60 -0.14 5.53 12.99
N GLN A 61 -0.19 4.92 11.83
CA GLN A 61 0.94 4.74 10.92
C GLN A 61 1.47 6.10 10.44
N MET A 62 0.59 6.99 9.97
CA MET A 62 0.95 8.34 9.52
C MET A 62 1.58 9.17 10.67
N LEU A 63 0.96 9.14 11.87
CA LEU A 63 1.47 9.85 13.04
C LEU A 63 2.82 9.31 13.53
N ALA A 64 3.03 8.00 13.49
CA ALA A 64 4.27 7.36 13.93
C ALA A 64 5.48 7.73 13.04
N GLN A 65 5.24 8.08 11.78
CA GLN A 65 6.27 8.45 10.80
C GLN A 65 6.26 9.94 10.45
N ASP A 66 5.45 10.74 11.15
CA ASP A 66 5.28 12.20 10.90
C ASP A 66 4.94 12.52 9.43
N LEU A 67 4.12 11.66 8.81
CA LEU A 67 3.70 11.83 7.41
C LEU A 67 2.45 12.72 7.37
N CYS A 68 2.53 13.81 6.62
CA CYS A 68 1.46 14.80 6.50
C CYS A 68 1.03 15.09 5.05
N HIS A 69 1.65 14.39 4.08
CA HIS A 69 1.38 14.57 2.66
C HIS A 69 1.45 13.25 1.91
N LEU A 70 0.54 13.04 0.95
CA LEU A 70 0.55 11.92 0.01
C LEU A 70 0.24 12.45 -1.40
N ASP A 71 1.04 12.04 -2.39
CA ASP A 71 0.73 12.28 -3.80
C ASP A 71 -0.26 11.24 -4.33
N ALA A 72 -0.17 9.99 -3.86
CA ALA A 72 -1.07 8.92 -4.25
C ALA A 72 -1.26 7.88 -3.15
N ILE A 73 -2.40 7.20 -3.19
CA ILE A 73 -2.71 5.98 -2.43
C ILE A 73 -2.98 4.87 -3.43
N LEU A 74 -2.19 3.80 -3.40
CA LEU A 74 -2.39 2.61 -4.23
C LEU A 74 -3.04 1.53 -3.39
N LEU A 75 -4.14 0.95 -3.84
CA LEU A 75 -4.82 -0.14 -3.13
C LEU A 75 -4.52 -1.48 -3.80
N THR A 76 -4.05 -2.43 -3.00
CA THR A 76 -3.74 -3.78 -3.47
C THR A 76 -5.00 -4.60 -3.73
N HIS A 77 -5.98 -4.51 -2.83
CA HIS A 77 -7.28 -5.20 -2.91
C HIS A 77 -8.30 -4.61 -1.92
N ASN A 78 -9.50 -5.18 -1.86
CA ASN A 78 -10.66 -4.62 -1.15
C ASN A 78 -10.83 -5.06 0.31
N HIS A 79 -9.94 -5.88 0.89
CA HIS A 79 -10.07 -6.30 2.28
C HIS A 79 -9.96 -5.11 3.26
N LYS A 80 -10.67 -5.22 4.38
CA LYS A 80 -10.79 -4.13 5.37
C LYS A 80 -9.48 -3.76 6.06
N ASP A 81 -8.58 -4.69 6.22
CA ASP A 81 -7.24 -4.42 6.75
C ASP A 81 -6.35 -3.60 5.79
N HIS A 82 -6.77 -3.42 4.52
CA HIS A 82 -6.12 -2.60 3.50
C HIS A 82 -6.87 -1.32 3.15
N THR A 83 -8.20 -1.26 3.40
CA THR A 83 -9.04 -0.12 2.99
C THR A 83 -9.75 0.58 4.15
N GLY A 84 -9.81 -0.03 5.34
CA GLY A 84 -10.66 0.40 6.45
C GLY A 84 -10.30 1.74 7.10
N GLY A 85 -9.15 2.33 6.79
CA GLY A 85 -8.68 3.62 7.29
C GLY A 85 -8.87 4.78 6.30
N LEU A 86 -9.46 4.54 5.12
CA LEU A 86 -9.61 5.57 4.09
C LEU A 86 -10.47 6.77 4.52
N ASP A 87 -11.33 6.64 5.52
CA ASP A 87 -12.06 7.78 6.07
C ASP A 87 -11.13 8.84 6.71
N ASP A 88 -10.05 8.40 7.35
CA ASP A 88 -9.09 9.29 8.01
C ASP A 88 -8.24 10.11 7.02
N VAL A 89 -8.26 9.76 5.71
CA VAL A 89 -7.60 10.51 4.64
C VAL A 89 -8.14 11.95 4.54
N ARG A 90 -9.37 12.22 5.02
CA ARG A 90 -9.93 13.57 5.08
C ARG A 90 -9.05 14.58 5.82
N SER A 91 -8.22 14.13 6.78
CA SER A 91 -7.27 15.01 7.45
C SER A 91 -6.26 15.61 6.48
N LEU A 92 -5.82 14.83 5.50
CA LEU A 92 -4.92 15.28 4.43
C LEU A 92 -5.64 16.22 3.46
N ASN A 93 -6.93 15.97 3.16
CA ASN A 93 -7.73 16.90 2.35
C ASN A 93 -7.75 18.31 2.95
N TYR A 94 -7.83 18.43 4.29
CA TYR A 94 -7.81 19.73 4.96
C TYR A 94 -6.45 20.40 4.93
N ILE A 95 -5.36 19.64 5.07
CA ILE A 95 -3.98 20.14 5.06
C ILE A 95 -3.58 20.55 3.64
N ASP A 96 -3.77 19.64 2.70
CA ASP A 96 -3.34 19.80 1.31
C ASP A 96 -4.34 20.60 0.47
N LYS A 97 -5.57 20.80 0.97
CA LYS A 97 -6.69 21.49 0.31
C LYS A 97 -7.01 20.88 -1.06
N ARG A 98 -7.07 19.57 -1.15
CA ARG A 98 -7.30 18.81 -2.37
C ARG A 98 -7.88 17.42 -2.09
N ALA A 99 -8.41 16.78 -3.13
CA ALA A 99 -8.80 15.39 -3.08
C ALA A 99 -7.57 14.48 -2.90
N ALA A 100 -7.77 13.32 -2.29
CA ALA A 100 -6.77 12.27 -2.28
C ALA A 100 -6.84 11.49 -3.60
N GLU A 101 -5.71 11.32 -4.25
CA GLU A 101 -5.59 10.55 -5.49
C GLU A 101 -5.46 9.07 -5.15
N ILE A 102 -6.49 8.27 -5.44
CA ILE A 102 -6.56 6.84 -5.08
C ILE A 102 -6.57 6.00 -6.36
N TYR A 103 -5.61 5.09 -6.46
CA TYR A 103 -5.44 4.17 -7.59
C TYR A 103 -5.85 2.78 -7.17
N CYS A 104 -6.83 2.19 -7.84
CA CYS A 104 -7.31 0.84 -7.52
C CYS A 104 -7.92 0.13 -8.73
N GLU A 105 -8.04 -1.18 -8.67
CA GLU A 105 -8.78 -1.94 -9.67
C GLU A 105 -10.30 -1.68 -9.58
N ARG A 106 -11.00 -1.96 -10.67
CA ARG A 106 -12.43 -1.72 -10.79
C ARG A 106 -13.25 -2.43 -9.71
N ASN A 107 -12.92 -3.67 -9.38
CA ASN A 107 -13.60 -4.43 -8.32
C ASN A 107 -13.42 -3.79 -6.94
N VAL A 108 -12.22 -3.25 -6.65
CA VAL A 108 -11.95 -2.52 -5.40
C VAL A 108 -12.79 -1.24 -5.35
N LEU A 109 -12.82 -0.47 -6.43
CA LEU A 109 -13.64 0.72 -6.56
C LEU A 109 -15.13 0.44 -6.31
N ASP A 110 -15.66 -0.63 -6.93
CA ASP A 110 -17.07 -1.00 -6.80
C ASP A 110 -17.44 -1.36 -5.34
N ASP A 111 -16.49 -1.88 -4.56
CA ASP A 111 -16.68 -2.13 -3.13
C ASP A 111 -16.52 -0.86 -2.30
N LEU A 112 -15.57 0.03 -2.60
CA LEU A 112 -15.46 1.33 -1.93
C LEU A 112 -16.75 2.16 -2.04
N ILE A 113 -17.40 2.15 -3.21
CA ILE A 113 -18.68 2.85 -3.41
C ILE A 113 -19.76 2.33 -2.46
N LYS A 114 -19.81 1.01 -2.24
CA LYS A 114 -20.78 0.39 -1.31
C LYS A 114 -20.45 0.67 0.15
N GLU A 115 -19.17 0.70 0.49
CA GLU A 115 -18.69 0.82 1.86
C GLU A 115 -18.66 2.26 2.40
N TYR A 116 -18.42 3.22 1.50
CA TYR A 116 -18.32 4.64 1.81
C TYR A 116 -19.35 5.46 1.04
N PRO A 117 -20.66 5.13 1.10
CA PRO A 117 -21.69 5.78 0.27
C PRO A 117 -21.78 7.29 0.51
N TYR A 118 -21.42 7.77 1.70
CA TYR A 118 -21.41 9.19 2.05
C TYR A 118 -20.29 9.97 1.33
N VAL A 119 -19.19 9.31 0.94
CA VAL A 119 -18.10 9.92 0.15
C VAL A 119 -18.56 10.21 -1.27
N PHE A 120 -19.45 9.36 -1.80
CA PHE A 120 -19.97 9.42 -3.17
C PHE A 120 -21.38 10.03 -3.25
N ALA A 121 -21.93 10.49 -2.13
CA ALA A 121 -23.26 11.09 -2.11
C ALA A 121 -23.31 12.44 -2.84
N PHE A 122 -24.45 12.73 -3.46
CA PHE A 122 -24.73 14.05 -4.04
C PHE A 122 -26.12 14.53 -3.62
N PRO A 123 -26.29 15.66 -2.90
CA PRO A 123 -25.22 16.48 -2.34
C PRO A 123 -24.43 15.74 -1.24
N LYS A 124 -23.16 16.08 -1.10
CA LYS A 124 -22.23 15.44 -0.17
C LYS A 124 -22.25 16.14 1.18
N TYR A 125 -22.08 15.35 2.27
CA TYR A 125 -21.86 15.93 3.60
C TYR A 125 -20.52 16.69 3.63
N PRO A 126 -20.48 17.96 4.08
CA PRO A 126 -19.28 18.80 4.00
C PRO A 126 -18.03 18.28 4.69
N GLY A 127 -18.17 17.40 5.69
CA GLY A 127 -17.04 16.79 6.41
C GLY A 127 -16.60 15.42 5.88
N ALA A 128 -17.21 14.94 4.80
CA ALA A 128 -16.80 13.67 4.22
C ALA A 128 -15.46 13.80 3.46
N PRO A 129 -14.66 12.72 3.39
CA PRO A 129 -13.41 12.72 2.60
C PRO A 129 -13.65 13.11 1.14
N GLU A 130 -12.68 13.79 0.55
CA GLU A 130 -12.64 14.07 -0.87
C GLU A 130 -11.65 13.11 -1.53
N TRP A 131 -12.16 12.27 -2.44
CA TRP A 131 -11.39 11.30 -3.20
C TRP A 131 -11.51 11.57 -4.69
N HIS A 132 -10.41 11.33 -5.41
CA HIS A 132 -10.36 11.18 -6.85
C HIS A 132 -9.81 9.79 -7.14
N LEU A 133 -10.51 9.01 -7.95
CA LEU A 133 -10.24 7.60 -8.12
C LEU A 133 -9.74 7.32 -9.54
N HIS A 134 -8.62 6.62 -9.61
CA HIS A 134 -8.00 6.21 -10.86
C HIS A 134 -8.11 4.69 -11.01
N VAL A 135 -8.83 4.25 -12.03
CA VAL A 135 -8.95 2.82 -12.32
C VAL A 135 -7.69 2.33 -13.02
N ILE A 136 -7.04 1.36 -12.39
CA ILE A 136 -5.85 0.67 -12.91
C ILE A 136 -6.15 -0.78 -13.23
N ASP A 137 -5.24 -1.40 -13.97
CA ASP A 137 -5.21 -2.83 -14.27
C ASP A 137 -3.77 -3.37 -14.07
N GLU A 138 -3.41 -4.51 -14.66
CA GLU A 138 -2.05 -5.09 -14.58
C GLU A 138 -1.02 -4.39 -15.47
N ASN A 139 -1.41 -3.39 -16.26
CA ASN A 139 -0.49 -2.65 -17.11
C ASN A 139 0.19 -1.51 -16.33
N PRO A 140 1.45 -1.16 -16.65
CA PRO A 140 2.12 0.00 -16.06
C PRO A 140 1.34 1.29 -16.30
N PHE A 141 1.22 2.11 -15.25
CA PHE A 141 0.49 3.37 -15.24
C PHE A 141 1.33 4.50 -14.64
N LEU A 142 0.83 5.72 -14.79
CA LEU A 142 1.48 6.93 -14.29
C LEU A 142 0.80 7.45 -13.03
N VAL A 143 1.63 7.88 -12.09
CA VAL A 143 1.25 8.71 -10.95
C VAL A 143 1.88 10.08 -11.12
N TYR A 144 1.13 11.11 -10.85
CA TYR A 144 1.60 12.50 -10.96
C TYR A 144 1.80 13.13 -9.60
N PRO A 145 2.73 14.14 -9.50
CA PRO A 145 2.70 15.03 -8.35
C PRO A 145 1.29 15.57 -8.21
N ASN A 146 0.73 15.47 -7.04
CA ASN A 146 -0.64 15.93 -6.82
C ASN A 146 -0.72 17.44 -7.08
N ALA A 147 -1.00 17.81 -8.34
CA ALA A 147 -0.96 19.18 -8.83
C ALA A 147 -2.15 19.98 -8.31
N LYS A 148 -1.87 21.25 -7.92
CA LYS A 148 -2.88 22.17 -7.40
C LYS A 148 -3.67 22.84 -8.52
N ASP A 149 -4.39 22.08 -9.33
CA ASP A 149 -5.25 22.69 -10.35
C ASP A 149 -6.51 23.30 -9.75
N MET A 150 -6.94 22.80 -8.57
CA MET A 150 -8.05 23.35 -7.82
C MET A 150 -7.75 23.30 -6.32
N GLU A 151 -7.94 24.41 -5.63
CA GLU A 151 -7.79 24.51 -4.18
C GLU A 151 -9.11 24.14 -3.49
N LEU A 152 -9.07 23.18 -2.54
CA LEU A 152 -10.23 22.90 -1.68
C LEU A 152 -10.36 24.02 -0.63
N VAL A 153 -11.45 24.77 -0.67
CA VAL A 153 -11.71 25.87 0.25
C VAL A 153 -12.99 25.67 1.03
N TRP A 154 -12.98 26.07 2.29
CA TRP A 154 -14.20 26.11 3.10
C TRP A 154 -14.97 27.40 2.84
N VAL A 155 -16.23 27.28 2.41
CA VAL A 155 -17.15 28.42 2.28
C VAL A 155 -18.16 28.37 3.42
N HIS A 156 -18.21 29.44 4.22
CA HIS A 156 -19.07 29.53 5.40
C HIS A 156 -20.55 29.24 5.04
N ASP A 157 -21.18 28.39 5.84
CA ASP A 157 -22.59 27.94 5.68
C ASP A 157 -22.91 27.10 4.43
N VAL A 158 -21.93 26.86 3.55
CA VAL A 158 -22.12 26.11 2.29
C VAL A 158 -21.27 24.84 2.25
N GLY A 159 -20.13 24.81 2.96
CA GLY A 159 -19.23 23.67 3.02
C GLY A 159 -18.02 23.81 2.09
N TYR A 160 -17.34 22.68 1.84
CA TYR A 160 -16.16 22.67 0.96
C TYR A 160 -16.52 22.88 -0.51
N HIS A 161 -15.67 23.65 -1.18
CA HIS A 161 -15.72 23.92 -2.60
C HIS A 161 -14.31 23.81 -3.20
N TYR A 162 -14.24 23.41 -4.47
CA TYR A 162 -13.02 23.55 -5.25
C TYR A 162 -12.95 24.97 -5.81
N LYS A 163 -11.84 25.66 -5.54
CA LYS A 163 -11.53 26.95 -6.14
C LYS A 163 -10.62 26.74 -7.34
N THR A 164 -11.09 27.11 -8.52
CA THR A 164 -10.31 27.06 -9.76
C THR A 164 -9.25 28.17 -9.80
N PRO A 165 -8.21 28.07 -10.66
CA PRO A 165 -7.19 29.11 -10.81
C PRO A 165 -7.77 30.50 -11.18
N ASP A 166 -8.90 30.52 -11.91
CA ASP A 166 -9.64 31.75 -12.26
C ASP A 166 -10.59 32.24 -11.14
N GLY A 167 -10.57 31.56 -9.98
CA GLY A 167 -11.29 31.95 -8.77
C GLY A 167 -12.74 31.49 -8.66
N ARG A 168 -13.25 30.70 -9.61
CA ARG A 168 -14.60 30.11 -9.51
C ARG A 168 -14.67 29.08 -8.40
N LEU A 169 -15.83 29.03 -7.73
CA LEU A 169 -16.11 28.00 -6.72
C LEU A 169 -16.98 26.90 -7.34
N ILE A 170 -16.51 25.66 -7.28
CA ILE A 170 -17.23 24.48 -7.72
C ILE A 170 -17.58 23.67 -6.47
N PRO A 171 -18.87 23.35 -6.23
CA PRO A 171 -19.27 22.54 -5.07
C PRO A 171 -18.50 21.21 -5.03
N THR A 172 -18.05 20.80 -3.84
CA THR A 172 -17.63 19.42 -3.61
C THR A 172 -18.84 18.49 -3.67
N GLY A 173 -18.64 17.21 -3.89
CA GLY A 173 -19.75 16.30 -4.19
C GLY A 173 -20.08 16.33 -5.67
N ARG A 174 -19.04 16.07 -6.49
CA ARG A 174 -19.22 15.83 -7.91
C ARG A 174 -20.01 14.54 -8.12
N LYS A 175 -20.64 14.42 -9.27
CA LYS A 175 -21.19 13.14 -9.67
C LYS A 175 -20.09 12.09 -9.71
N LEU A 176 -20.45 10.84 -9.49
CA LEU A 176 -19.48 9.73 -9.49
C LEU A 176 -18.64 9.69 -10.77
N GLU A 177 -19.23 10.02 -11.91
CA GLU A 177 -18.57 10.11 -13.21
C GLU A 177 -17.48 11.20 -13.32
N ASP A 178 -17.53 12.22 -12.45
CA ASP A 178 -16.58 13.34 -12.45
C ASP A 178 -15.37 13.12 -11.49
N ILE A 179 -15.38 12.03 -10.75
CA ILE A 179 -14.32 11.70 -9.76
C ILE A 179 -13.67 10.35 -10.01
N ILE A 180 -14.02 9.71 -11.13
CA ILE A 180 -13.44 8.43 -11.55
C ILE A 180 -12.83 8.59 -12.93
N ASP A 181 -11.52 8.41 -13.00
CA ASP A 181 -10.76 8.40 -14.24
C ASP A 181 -10.09 7.04 -14.47
N LYS A 182 -9.66 6.79 -15.68
CA LYS A 182 -8.72 5.73 -15.97
C LYS A 182 -7.31 6.30 -15.81
N ALA A 183 -6.43 5.59 -15.10
CA ALA A 183 -5.04 6.02 -14.97
C ALA A 183 -4.34 6.06 -16.34
N ASP A 184 -3.48 7.04 -16.53
CA ASP A 184 -2.70 7.19 -17.75
C ASP A 184 -1.69 6.05 -17.92
N PRO A 185 -1.56 5.49 -19.13
CA PRO A 185 -0.59 4.43 -19.37
C PRO A 185 0.85 4.94 -19.33
N ALA A 186 1.77 4.11 -18.87
CA ALA A 186 3.19 4.46 -18.73
C ALA A 186 3.86 4.95 -20.03
N SER A 187 3.33 4.54 -21.20
CA SER A 187 3.81 5.03 -22.51
C SER A 187 3.72 6.56 -22.69
N MET A 188 2.96 7.27 -21.86
CA MET A 188 2.82 8.72 -21.88
C MET A 188 3.85 9.45 -21.02
N ALA A 189 4.69 8.76 -20.24
CA ALA A 189 5.60 9.37 -19.24
C ALA A 189 6.49 10.50 -19.80
N ALA A 190 7.02 10.33 -21.02
CA ALA A 190 7.91 11.30 -21.62
C ALA A 190 7.24 12.65 -21.97
N SER A 191 5.92 12.66 -22.14
CA SER A 191 5.14 13.84 -22.54
C SER A 191 4.43 14.52 -21.37
N THR A 192 4.19 13.81 -20.27
CA THR A 192 3.31 14.27 -19.19
C THR A 192 4.05 14.50 -17.86
N GLY A 193 5.29 14.01 -17.71
CA GLY A 193 6.05 14.11 -16.45
C GLY A 193 5.53 13.19 -15.33
N GLY A 194 4.69 12.21 -15.65
CA GLY A 194 4.23 11.20 -14.70
C GLY A 194 5.33 10.20 -14.33
N VAL A 195 5.20 9.62 -13.16
CA VAL A 195 6.11 8.60 -12.61
C VAL A 195 5.49 7.23 -12.81
N GLU A 196 6.25 6.33 -13.46
CA GLU A 196 5.79 4.98 -13.78
C GLU A 196 5.71 4.09 -12.54
N ILE A 197 4.57 3.44 -12.37
CA ILE A 197 4.35 2.36 -11.41
C ILE A 197 4.01 1.08 -12.18
N ILE A 198 4.64 -0.03 -11.80
CA ILE A 198 4.41 -1.33 -12.45
C ILE A 198 3.61 -2.24 -11.51
N PRO A 199 2.34 -2.54 -11.81
CA PRO A 199 1.56 -3.50 -11.05
C PRO A 199 2.08 -4.92 -11.26
N ILE A 200 2.01 -5.72 -10.19
CA ILE A 200 2.37 -7.14 -10.19
C ILE A 200 1.11 -7.92 -9.83
N ARG A 201 0.59 -8.68 -10.78
CA ARG A 201 -0.60 -9.51 -10.58
C ARG A 201 -0.31 -10.69 -9.66
N GLY A 202 -1.17 -10.93 -8.66
CA GLY A 202 -1.18 -12.13 -7.85
C GLY A 202 -2.59 -12.59 -7.51
N LEU A 203 -2.68 -13.67 -6.76
CA LEU A 203 -3.94 -14.19 -6.22
C LEU A 203 -3.85 -14.32 -4.70
N HIS A 204 -4.89 -13.85 -4.02
CA HIS A 204 -5.17 -14.09 -2.62
C HIS A 204 -6.29 -15.14 -2.54
N ASP A 205 -5.96 -16.42 -2.45
CA ASP A 205 -6.84 -17.54 -2.78
C ASP A 205 -7.35 -17.41 -4.24
N ARG A 206 -8.59 -16.98 -4.43
CA ARG A 206 -9.20 -16.74 -5.74
C ARG A 206 -9.34 -15.25 -6.09
N LEU A 207 -9.14 -14.38 -5.12
CA LEU A 207 -9.24 -12.94 -5.32
C LEU A 207 -8.00 -12.45 -6.07
N PRO A 208 -8.16 -11.79 -7.23
CA PRO A 208 -7.04 -11.10 -7.86
C PRO A 208 -6.61 -9.90 -7.01
N VAL A 209 -5.29 -9.76 -6.82
CA VAL A 209 -4.68 -8.68 -6.04
C VAL A 209 -3.50 -8.11 -6.80
N LEU A 210 -3.10 -6.88 -6.46
CA LEU A 210 -1.92 -6.22 -7.01
C LEU A 210 -0.84 -6.01 -5.95
N GLY A 211 0.40 -6.33 -6.32
CA GLY A 211 1.57 -5.71 -5.73
C GLY A 211 2.07 -4.59 -6.63
N PHE A 212 3.07 -3.83 -6.21
CA PHE A 212 3.59 -2.68 -6.97
C PHE A 212 5.10 -2.65 -6.99
N ARG A 213 5.67 -2.31 -8.16
CA ARG A 213 7.10 -2.08 -8.35
C ARG A 213 7.37 -0.59 -8.56
N PHE A 214 8.35 -0.07 -7.84
CA PHE A 214 8.87 1.29 -7.85
C PHE A 214 10.37 1.22 -8.20
N GLY A 215 10.69 1.35 -9.48
CA GLY A 215 12.08 1.22 -9.95
C GLY A 215 12.72 -0.12 -9.59
N ASP A 216 13.61 -0.15 -8.60
CA ASP A 216 14.34 -1.34 -8.14
C ASP A 216 13.79 -1.96 -6.85
N ILE A 217 12.66 -1.48 -6.34
CA ILE A 217 11.94 -2.01 -5.18
C ILE A 217 10.57 -2.54 -5.61
N ALA A 218 10.18 -3.72 -5.12
CA ALA A 218 8.82 -4.23 -5.28
C ALA A 218 8.20 -4.58 -3.92
N TYR A 219 6.93 -4.22 -3.76
CA TYR A 219 6.12 -4.54 -2.58
C TYR A 219 4.98 -5.49 -2.97
N ILE A 220 4.99 -6.67 -2.38
CA ILE A 220 4.01 -7.74 -2.60
C ILE A 220 3.48 -8.18 -1.24
N THR A 221 2.18 -7.98 -1.02
CA THR A 221 1.47 -8.44 0.18
C THR A 221 0.24 -9.23 -0.22
N ASP A 222 -0.25 -10.09 0.68
CA ASP A 222 -1.51 -10.82 0.55
C ASP A 222 -1.63 -11.68 -0.73
N MET A 223 -0.53 -12.32 -1.11
CA MET A 223 -0.54 -13.27 -2.22
C MET A 223 -0.29 -14.69 -1.76
N SER A 224 -0.92 -15.64 -2.43
CA SER A 224 -0.68 -17.09 -2.35
C SER A 224 -0.19 -17.66 -3.69
N PHE A 225 -0.23 -16.86 -4.75
CA PHE A 225 0.23 -17.24 -6.07
C PHE A 225 0.61 -16.03 -6.91
N ILE A 226 1.69 -16.15 -7.69
CA ILE A 226 2.13 -15.18 -8.69
C ILE A 226 2.20 -15.91 -10.04
N PRO A 227 1.48 -15.45 -11.10
CA PRO A 227 1.55 -16.04 -12.43
C PRO A 227 2.96 -15.98 -13.03
N GLU A 228 3.29 -16.94 -13.88
CA GLU A 228 4.61 -17.02 -14.52
C GLU A 228 4.97 -15.77 -15.32
N SER A 229 4.00 -15.17 -16.00
CA SER A 229 4.17 -13.93 -16.77
C SER A 229 4.65 -12.74 -15.94
N GLU A 230 4.36 -12.71 -14.64
CA GLU A 230 4.70 -11.58 -13.76
C GLU A 230 6.17 -11.56 -13.33
N PHE A 231 6.88 -12.71 -13.45
CA PHE A 231 8.30 -12.77 -13.05
C PHE A 231 9.22 -11.89 -13.89
N GLU A 232 8.84 -11.54 -15.13
CA GLU A 232 9.57 -10.56 -15.93
C GLU A 232 9.59 -9.19 -15.27
N LYS A 233 8.48 -8.80 -14.59
CA LYS A 233 8.38 -7.54 -13.84
C LYS A 233 9.21 -7.54 -12.56
N LEU A 234 9.66 -8.71 -12.10
CA LEU A 234 10.43 -8.89 -10.86
C LEU A 234 11.94 -9.01 -11.09
N LYS A 235 12.41 -8.93 -12.32
CA LYS A 235 13.84 -8.99 -12.65
C LYS A 235 14.59 -7.73 -12.25
N GLY A 236 15.83 -7.90 -11.77
CA GLY A 236 16.75 -6.80 -11.46
C GLY A 236 16.32 -5.94 -10.27
N LEU A 237 15.56 -6.51 -9.34
CA LEU A 237 15.19 -5.83 -8.09
C LEU A 237 16.39 -5.84 -7.13
N ARG A 238 16.57 -4.71 -6.45
CA ARG A 238 17.44 -4.63 -5.29
C ARG A 238 16.70 -5.13 -4.04
N HIS A 239 15.47 -4.69 -3.86
CA HIS A 239 14.62 -5.12 -2.76
C HIS A 239 13.30 -5.69 -3.26
N VAL A 240 12.88 -6.81 -2.69
CA VAL A 240 11.52 -7.33 -2.83
C VAL A 240 10.91 -7.57 -1.44
N THR A 241 9.68 -7.16 -1.26
CA THR A 241 8.88 -7.50 -0.09
C THR A 241 7.91 -8.61 -0.44
N LEU A 242 7.88 -9.68 0.36
CA LEU A 242 6.96 -10.82 0.20
C LEU A 242 6.19 -11.07 1.49
N ASN A 243 4.90 -11.37 1.38
CA ASN A 243 4.10 -11.77 2.54
C ASN A 243 4.41 -13.21 2.97
N THR A 244 4.31 -13.46 4.28
CA THR A 244 4.24 -14.83 4.84
C THR A 244 3.54 -14.82 6.19
N VAL A 245 2.57 -15.73 6.39
CA VAL A 245 1.75 -15.74 7.61
C VAL A 245 2.19 -16.79 8.62
N GLY A 246 3.02 -17.77 8.22
CA GLY A 246 3.45 -18.86 9.10
C GLY A 246 4.21 -19.94 8.37
N TYR A 247 4.54 -21.01 9.13
CA TYR A 247 5.31 -22.14 8.60
C TYR A 247 4.48 -23.10 7.74
N LYS A 248 3.18 -23.22 8.01
CA LYS A 248 2.29 -24.14 7.31
C LYS A 248 1.69 -23.48 6.08
N LYS A 249 1.44 -24.30 5.05
CA LYS A 249 0.73 -23.85 3.85
C LYS A 249 -0.62 -23.25 4.23
N HIS A 250 -0.90 -22.09 3.66
CA HIS A 250 -2.14 -21.35 3.83
C HIS A 250 -2.84 -21.21 2.47
N HIS A 251 -4.18 -21.18 2.46
CA HIS A 251 -4.94 -21.11 1.20
C HIS A 251 -4.79 -19.77 0.49
N SER A 252 -4.62 -18.67 1.25
CA SER A 252 -4.63 -17.31 0.71
C SER A 252 -3.31 -16.55 0.85
N HIS A 253 -2.31 -17.11 1.54
CA HIS A 253 -1.00 -16.46 1.75
C HIS A 253 0.13 -17.46 1.55
N PHE A 254 1.31 -16.97 1.21
CA PHE A 254 2.51 -17.78 1.19
C PHE A 254 2.86 -18.27 2.62
N SER A 255 3.20 -19.53 2.72
CA SER A 255 3.96 -20.08 3.85
C SER A 255 5.41 -19.55 3.79
N LEU A 256 6.15 -19.69 4.89
CA LEU A 256 7.57 -19.34 4.90
C LEU A 256 8.36 -20.11 3.83
N ASP A 257 8.07 -21.40 3.63
CA ASP A 257 8.72 -22.22 2.63
C ASP A 257 8.50 -21.71 1.20
N GLU A 258 7.26 -21.35 0.88
CA GLU A 258 6.91 -20.75 -0.41
C GLU A 258 7.54 -19.37 -0.60
N ALA A 259 7.55 -18.51 0.43
CA ALA A 259 8.18 -17.20 0.39
C ALA A 259 9.70 -17.29 0.16
N LEU A 260 10.38 -18.24 0.80
CA LEU A 260 11.80 -18.48 0.61
C LEU A 260 12.12 -19.00 -0.81
N SER A 261 11.27 -19.89 -1.33
CA SER A 261 11.41 -20.37 -2.72
C SER A 261 11.22 -19.26 -3.74
N LEU A 262 10.29 -18.33 -3.48
CA LEU A 262 10.10 -17.13 -4.29
C LEU A 262 11.28 -16.16 -4.18
N ALA A 263 11.85 -15.96 -2.98
CA ALA A 263 13.03 -15.13 -2.77
C ALA A 263 14.21 -15.60 -3.62
N ASP A 264 14.48 -16.90 -3.63
CA ASP A 264 15.54 -17.50 -4.45
C ASP A 264 15.25 -17.34 -5.95
N ARG A 265 14.02 -17.59 -6.36
CA ARG A 265 13.59 -17.50 -7.75
C ARG A 265 13.65 -16.05 -8.30
N ILE A 266 13.20 -15.07 -7.52
CA ILE A 266 13.22 -13.66 -7.90
C ILE A 266 14.67 -13.15 -7.96
N GLY A 267 15.50 -13.59 -7.01
CA GLY A 267 16.92 -13.26 -6.98
C GLY A 267 17.20 -11.78 -6.71
N ALA A 268 16.34 -11.08 -5.96
CA ALA A 268 16.63 -9.74 -5.45
C ALA A 268 17.82 -9.77 -4.49
N GLU A 269 18.56 -8.67 -4.38
CA GLU A 269 19.68 -8.58 -3.43
C GLU A 269 19.19 -8.81 -1.99
N HIS A 270 18.02 -8.22 -1.64
CA HIS A 270 17.40 -8.38 -0.34
C HIS A 270 15.90 -8.67 -0.47
N THR A 271 15.43 -9.69 0.25
CA THR A 271 14.01 -10.03 0.41
C THR A 271 13.55 -9.69 1.81
N TRP A 272 12.49 -8.88 1.92
CA TRP A 272 11.87 -8.49 3.17
C TRP A 272 10.58 -9.26 3.38
N LEU A 273 10.44 -9.96 4.53
CA LEU A 273 9.21 -10.67 4.85
C LEU A 273 8.25 -9.77 5.62
N THR A 274 7.03 -9.62 5.12
CA THR A 274 5.93 -8.85 5.72
C THR A 274 4.69 -9.71 5.96
N HIS A 275 3.60 -9.13 6.45
CA HIS A 275 2.34 -9.80 6.78
C HIS A 275 2.57 -10.91 7.82
N LEU A 276 3.43 -10.61 8.81
CA LEU A 276 3.90 -11.57 9.80
C LEU A 276 2.89 -11.76 10.92
N SER A 277 2.56 -13.04 11.22
CA SER A 277 1.69 -13.37 12.34
C SER A 277 2.49 -13.61 13.64
N HIS A 278 1.78 -13.68 14.75
CA HIS A 278 2.34 -14.04 16.06
C HIS A 278 2.74 -15.53 16.19
N SER A 279 2.58 -16.31 15.12
CA SER A 279 3.02 -17.73 15.08
C SER A 279 4.52 -17.87 14.83
N PHE A 280 5.18 -16.83 14.35
CA PHE A 280 6.63 -16.78 14.25
C PHE A 280 7.26 -16.50 15.63
N PRO A 281 8.55 -16.81 15.84
CA PRO A 281 9.29 -16.39 17.03
C PRO A 281 9.37 -14.86 17.14
N ARG A 282 9.82 -14.37 18.31
CA ARG A 282 10.18 -12.95 18.47
C ARG A 282 11.14 -12.50 17.38
N HIS A 283 11.01 -11.26 16.95
CA HIS A 283 11.71 -10.70 15.78
C HIS A 283 13.21 -11.05 15.75
N GLY A 284 13.93 -10.84 16.85
CA GLY A 284 15.38 -11.11 16.89
C GLY A 284 15.74 -12.59 16.76
N GLN A 285 14.90 -13.51 17.25
CA GLN A 285 15.08 -14.95 17.06
C GLN A 285 14.71 -15.34 15.62
N PHE A 286 13.61 -14.83 15.12
CA PHE A 286 13.16 -15.14 13.75
C PHE A 286 14.19 -14.68 12.70
N ALA A 287 14.82 -13.51 12.88
CA ALA A 287 15.87 -13.04 11.99
C ALA A 287 17.06 -14.01 11.93
N LYS A 288 17.50 -14.56 13.09
CA LYS A 288 18.58 -15.57 13.16
C LYS A 288 18.16 -16.89 12.51
N ASP A 289 16.95 -17.34 12.79
CA ASP A 289 16.41 -18.57 12.20
C ASP A 289 16.34 -18.48 10.67
N LEU A 290 15.95 -17.32 10.13
CA LEU A 290 15.95 -17.05 8.69
C LEU A 290 17.37 -17.10 8.10
N GLU A 291 18.34 -16.46 8.72
CA GLU A 291 19.72 -16.48 8.26
C GLU A 291 20.28 -17.92 8.18
N ASP A 292 20.03 -18.73 9.23
CA ASP A 292 20.45 -20.13 9.25
C ASP A 292 19.70 -20.98 8.21
N LEU A 293 18.40 -20.72 8.02
CA LEU A 293 17.59 -21.44 7.05
C LEU A 293 17.99 -21.11 5.61
N CYS A 294 18.24 -19.84 5.29
CA CYS A 294 18.71 -19.41 3.98
C CYS A 294 20.09 -20.00 3.65
N ARG A 295 21.02 -20.01 4.63
CA ARG A 295 22.33 -20.65 4.48
C ARG A 295 22.21 -22.15 4.16
N LYS A 296 21.35 -22.88 4.88
CA LYS A 296 21.11 -24.30 4.67
C LYS A 296 20.48 -24.61 3.31
N ARG A 297 19.67 -23.70 2.79
CA ARG A 297 18.98 -23.84 1.50
C ARG A 297 19.74 -23.24 0.32
N HIS A 298 20.89 -22.64 0.56
CA HIS A 298 21.70 -21.94 -0.45
C HIS A 298 20.93 -20.82 -1.18
N ILE A 299 20.03 -20.11 -0.45
CA ILE A 299 19.31 -18.97 -0.98
C ILE A 299 20.30 -17.80 -1.10
N HIS A 300 20.38 -17.19 -2.29
CA HIS A 300 21.34 -16.12 -2.60
C HIS A 300 20.87 -14.75 -2.08
N SER A 301 19.57 -14.51 -2.04
CA SER A 301 19.00 -13.26 -1.50
C SER A 301 19.21 -13.21 0.02
N ILE A 302 19.55 -12.03 0.55
CA ILE A 302 19.50 -11.78 2.00
C ILE A 302 18.02 -11.71 2.40
N VAL A 303 17.55 -12.63 3.25
CA VAL A 303 16.15 -12.64 3.69
C VAL A 303 16.04 -12.17 5.13
N SER A 304 15.23 -11.15 5.38
CA SER A 304 15.03 -10.58 6.72
C SER A 304 13.55 -10.30 7.00
N PRO A 305 13.12 -10.40 8.27
CA PRO A 305 11.77 -9.98 8.63
C PRO A 305 11.71 -8.44 8.67
N ALA A 306 10.72 -7.86 8.02
CA ALA A 306 10.44 -6.43 8.16
C ALA A 306 9.84 -6.12 9.54
N TYR A 307 9.86 -4.86 9.95
CA TYR A 307 9.21 -4.35 11.16
C TYR A 307 8.73 -2.91 10.93
N ASP A 308 7.75 -2.48 11.71
CA ASP A 308 7.15 -1.15 11.58
C ASP A 308 8.17 -0.05 11.86
N GLY A 309 8.29 0.90 10.95
CA GLY A 309 9.27 1.97 10.96
C GLY A 309 10.61 1.64 10.26
N LEU A 310 10.81 0.41 9.78
CA LEU A 310 12.00 0.08 8.98
C LEU A 310 11.94 0.84 7.64
N THR A 311 13.03 1.51 7.31
CA THR A 311 13.22 2.15 6.00
C THR A 311 14.32 1.46 5.21
N ILE A 312 14.10 1.23 3.92
CA ILE A 312 15.05 0.63 2.97
C ILE A 312 15.22 1.56 1.75
N GLU A 313 16.44 1.58 1.17
CA GLU A 313 16.81 2.44 0.05
C GLU A 313 17.47 1.64 -1.06
#